data_9ba0887ac03a015f1367919f78fa32d7
#
_entry.id   9ba0887ac03a015f1367919f78fa32d7
#
_cell.length_a   1.000
_cell.length_b   1.000
_cell.length_c   1.000
_cell.angle_alpha   90.00
_cell.angle_beta   90.00
_cell.angle_gamma   90.00
#
_symmetry.space_group_name_H-M   'P 1'
#
loop_
_entity.id
_entity.type
_entity.pdbx_description
1 polymer ?
#
loop_
_entity_poly.entity_id
_entity_poly.type
_entity_poly.pdbx_seq_one_letter_code
_entity_poly.pdbx_strand_id
1 'polypeptide(L)'
;GTKLVDLATKILPEDKEESEHMSLKYLDFSIFENDFHIGTSAIANTQLFNETQHMLNVANHNVKRAFELLNHFDQEKYERLLKDENYINYLNQQIIDFTTAAISNEFPTEGSQTIVLFLKLSSDLERIGDHAINIANRAQRLAEDDTHFSQDALKEISIMESLCNNILDELIIMDYDEFKYIVDKVDVM
;
A
#
# COMPACT_ATOMS: atom_id res chain seq x y z
N GLY A 1 8.39 26.23 32.68
CA GLY A 1 7.61 25.40 31.75
C GLY A 1 8.45 24.40 30.94
N THR A 2 9.77 24.51 30.92
CA THR A 2 10.67 23.74 30.01
C THR A 2 11.06 22.35 30.54
N LYS A 3 10.95 22.11 31.85
CA LYS A 3 11.37 20.83 32.46
C LYS A 3 10.35 19.69 32.33
N LEU A 4 9.11 19.98 32.03
CA LEU A 4 8.05 18.95 31.81
C LEU A 4 8.04 18.43 30.38
N VAL A 5 8.47 19.21 29.41
CA VAL A 5 8.60 18.82 28.01
C VAL A 5 9.80 17.89 27.84
N ASP A 6 10.93 18.19 28.50
CA ASP A 6 12.14 17.34 28.49
C ASP A 6 11.96 15.99 29.21
N LEU A 7 10.97 15.88 30.11
CA LEU A 7 10.66 14.62 30.79
C LEU A 7 9.74 13.73 29.92
N ALA A 8 8.84 14.34 29.15
CA ALA A 8 7.94 13.61 28.25
C ALA A 8 8.69 12.99 27.05
N THR A 9 9.72 13.67 26.51
CA THR A 9 10.58 13.17 25.45
C THR A 9 11.57 12.08 25.90
N LYS A 10 11.76 11.90 27.22
CA LYS A 10 12.62 10.84 27.77
C LYS A 10 11.89 9.55 28.14
N ILE A 11 10.54 9.55 28.12
CA ILE A 11 9.72 8.42 28.58
C ILE A 11 9.14 7.63 27.40
N LEU A 12 9.13 8.21 26.20
CA LEU A 12 8.84 7.50 24.96
C LEU A 12 10.14 7.46 24.14
N PRO A 13 10.86 6.36 24.10
CA PRO A 13 11.80 6.16 23.01
C PRO A 13 10.94 6.15 21.73
N GLU A 14 11.05 7.20 20.91
CA GLU A 14 10.64 7.11 19.50
C GLU A 14 11.35 5.86 18.96
N ASP A 15 10.57 4.87 18.64
CA ASP A 15 11.07 3.63 18.08
C ASP A 15 11.74 3.98 16.75
N LYS A 16 13.08 4.13 16.77
CA LYS A 16 13.86 4.43 15.57
C LYS A 16 13.67 3.36 14.49
N GLU A 17 13.27 2.14 14.87
CA GLU A 17 12.92 1.07 13.96
C GLU A 17 11.57 1.34 13.26
N GLU A 18 10.58 1.96 13.90
CA GLU A 18 9.32 2.32 13.24
C GLU A 18 9.53 3.45 12.22
N SER A 19 10.38 4.44 12.51
CA SER A 19 10.64 5.55 11.58
C SER A 19 11.47 5.13 10.36
N GLU A 20 12.29 4.10 10.43
CA GLU A 20 13.04 3.54 9.29
C GLU A 20 12.14 2.75 8.33
N HIS A 21 11.01 2.20 8.80
CA HIS A 21 10.02 1.49 7.96
C HIS A 21 8.99 2.42 7.29
N MET A 22 8.76 3.63 7.82
CA MET A 22 7.82 4.60 7.28
C MET A 22 8.53 5.62 6.38
N SER A 23 9.04 5.18 5.22
CA SER A 23 9.72 6.05 4.27
C SER A 23 9.14 5.92 2.87
N LEU A 24 9.08 7.05 2.16
CA LEU A 24 8.77 7.08 0.73
C LEU A 24 9.98 6.61 -0.07
N LYS A 25 9.73 5.88 -1.16
CA LYS A 25 10.79 5.42 -2.06
C LYS A 25 10.90 6.25 -3.32
N TYR A 26 9.78 6.74 -3.82
CA TYR A 26 9.71 7.34 -5.15
C TYR A 26 9.07 8.72 -5.17
N LEU A 27 8.22 9.09 -4.19
CA LEU A 27 7.60 10.40 -4.12
C LEU A 27 8.59 11.43 -3.58
N ASP A 28 8.82 12.49 -4.36
CA ASP A 28 9.64 13.65 -3.98
C ASP A 28 8.80 14.93 -4.12
N PHE A 29 8.36 15.46 -2.98
CA PHE A 29 7.53 16.68 -2.93
C PHE A 29 8.28 17.93 -3.37
N SER A 30 9.61 17.92 -3.42
CA SER A 30 10.43 19.06 -3.85
C SER A 30 10.20 19.46 -5.32
N ILE A 31 9.63 18.56 -6.13
CA ILE A 31 9.26 18.88 -7.52
C ILE A 31 8.23 20.00 -7.63
N PHE A 32 7.48 20.27 -6.56
CA PHE A 32 6.47 21.35 -6.51
C PHE A 32 7.02 22.67 -6.01
N GLU A 33 8.25 22.73 -5.51
CA GLU A 33 8.87 23.93 -4.95
C GLU A 33 9.51 24.84 -6.02
N ASN A 34 9.67 24.34 -7.25
CA ASN A 34 10.32 25.08 -8.33
C ASN A 34 9.29 25.73 -9.26
N ASP A 35 9.51 27.01 -9.62
CA ASP A 35 8.68 27.78 -10.58
C ASP A 35 8.69 27.24 -12.03
N PHE A 36 9.43 26.17 -12.31
CA PHE A 36 9.56 25.57 -13.64
C PHE A 36 8.58 24.40 -13.80
N HIS A 37 7.42 24.64 -14.41
CA HIS A 37 6.35 23.66 -14.59
C HIS A 37 6.47 22.73 -15.81
N ILE A 38 7.50 22.90 -16.66
CA ILE A 38 7.65 22.07 -17.87
C ILE A 38 8.12 20.65 -17.47
N GLY A 39 7.29 19.66 -17.78
CA GLY A 39 7.61 18.24 -17.53
C GLY A 39 7.27 17.75 -16.11
N THR A 40 6.88 18.61 -15.19
CA THR A 40 6.58 18.24 -13.79
C THR A 40 5.43 17.23 -13.71
N SER A 41 4.41 17.33 -14.58
CA SER A 41 3.30 16.37 -14.60
C SER A 41 3.75 14.95 -15.01
N ALA A 42 4.66 14.82 -15.96
CA ALA A 42 5.21 13.52 -16.35
C ALA A 42 6.07 12.91 -15.24
N ILE A 43 6.86 13.73 -14.56
CA ILE A 43 7.66 13.29 -13.40
C ILE A 43 6.72 12.85 -12.27
N ALA A 44 5.69 13.66 -11.94
CA ALA A 44 4.72 13.34 -10.91
C ALA A 44 3.99 12.03 -11.20
N ASN A 45 3.53 11.81 -12.43
CA ASN A 45 2.87 10.56 -12.84
C ASN A 45 3.80 9.35 -12.71
N THR A 46 5.07 9.48 -13.10
CA THR A 46 6.06 8.41 -12.96
C THR A 46 6.35 8.10 -11.48
N GLN A 47 6.48 9.11 -10.64
CA GLN A 47 6.68 8.93 -9.20
C GLN A 47 5.46 8.28 -8.54
N LEU A 48 4.24 8.73 -8.87
CA LEU A 48 2.99 8.12 -8.38
C LEU A 48 2.86 6.67 -8.81
N PHE A 49 3.15 6.36 -10.06
CA PHE A 49 3.14 4.98 -10.55
C PHE A 49 4.12 4.11 -9.75
N ASN A 50 5.37 4.54 -9.60
CA ASN A 50 6.39 3.77 -8.90
C ASN A 50 6.05 3.56 -7.41
N GLU A 51 5.52 4.59 -6.72
CA GLU A 51 5.12 4.46 -5.31
C GLU A 51 3.88 3.57 -5.17
N THR A 52 2.91 3.66 -6.09
CA THR A 52 1.74 2.80 -6.12
C THR A 52 2.13 1.34 -6.39
N GLN A 53 3.08 1.09 -7.30
CA GLN A 53 3.65 -0.25 -7.52
C GLN A 53 4.39 -0.77 -6.30
N HIS A 54 5.09 0.11 -5.57
CA HIS A 54 5.69 -0.27 -4.30
C HIS A 54 4.64 -0.68 -3.26
N MET A 55 3.58 0.12 -3.11
CA MET A 55 2.45 -0.17 -2.23
C MET A 55 1.77 -1.50 -2.61
N LEU A 56 1.55 -1.76 -3.90
CA LEU A 56 1.02 -3.03 -4.40
C LEU A 56 1.90 -4.23 -4.00
N ASN A 57 3.23 -4.09 -4.10
CA ASN A 57 4.15 -5.14 -3.66
C ASN A 57 4.00 -5.44 -2.16
N VAL A 58 3.87 -4.42 -1.31
CA VAL A 58 3.66 -4.61 0.14
C VAL A 58 2.32 -5.30 0.39
N ALA A 59 1.24 -4.85 -0.25
CA ALA A 59 -0.08 -5.45 -0.12
C ALA A 59 -0.10 -6.92 -0.59
N ASN A 60 0.56 -7.24 -1.71
CA ASN A 60 0.69 -8.62 -2.19
C ASN A 60 1.41 -9.53 -1.18
N HIS A 61 2.50 -9.04 -0.58
CA HIS A 61 3.19 -9.80 0.47
C HIS A 61 2.28 -10.03 1.69
N ASN A 62 1.45 -9.04 2.06
CA ASN A 62 0.50 -9.19 3.15
C ASN A 62 -0.60 -10.21 2.83
N VAL A 63 -1.14 -10.20 1.61
CA VAL A 63 -2.13 -11.20 1.18
C VAL A 63 -1.53 -12.61 1.24
N LYS A 64 -0.34 -12.82 0.68
CA LYS A 64 0.35 -14.13 0.74
C LYS A 64 0.57 -14.59 2.18
N ARG A 65 1.06 -13.70 3.04
CA ARG A 65 1.29 -13.98 4.47
C ARG A 65 0.00 -14.31 5.22
N ALA A 66 -1.09 -13.61 4.90
CA ALA A 66 -2.39 -13.86 5.51
C ALA A 66 -2.92 -15.27 5.19
N PHE A 67 -2.78 -15.75 3.96
CA PHE A 67 -3.14 -17.12 3.60
C PHE A 67 -2.20 -18.17 4.25
N GLU A 68 -0.89 -17.88 4.35
CA GLU A 68 0.04 -18.76 5.08
C GLU A 68 -0.38 -18.93 6.54
N LEU A 69 -0.81 -17.83 7.21
CA LEU A 69 -1.28 -17.85 8.60
C LEU A 69 -2.54 -18.71 8.80
N LEU A 70 -3.43 -18.80 7.80
CA LEU A 70 -4.59 -19.70 7.85
C LEU A 70 -4.20 -21.18 7.88
N ASN A 71 -3.09 -21.54 7.23
CA ASN A 71 -2.58 -22.91 7.20
C ASN A 71 -1.78 -23.25 8.47
N HIS A 72 -0.99 -22.31 8.96
CA HIS A 72 -0.19 -22.43 10.17
C HIS A 72 0.02 -21.05 10.79
N PHE A 73 -0.61 -20.81 11.94
CA PHE A 73 -0.45 -19.52 12.63
C PHE A 73 0.96 -19.38 13.18
N ASP A 74 1.55 -18.23 12.94
CA ASP A 74 2.88 -17.82 13.40
C ASP A 74 2.81 -16.36 13.90
N GLN A 75 3.17 -16.15 15.17
CA GLN A 75 3.05 -14.86 15.81
C GLN A 75 3.95 -13.79 15.17
N GLU A 76 5.18 -14.15 14.79
CA GLU A 76 6.12 -13.21 14.16
C GLU A 76 5.61 -12.77 12.78
N LYS A 77 5.10 -13.71 11.98
CA LYS A 77 4.47 -13.40 10.69
C LYS A 77 3.24 -12.51 10.85
N TYR A 78 2.44 -12.75 11.87
CA TYR A 78 1.26 -11.94 12.17
C TYR A 78 1.66 -10.50 12.54
N GLU A 79 2.64 -10.32 13.43
CA GLU A 79 3.13 -8.99 13.82
C GLU A 79 3.75 -8.25 12.62
N ARG A 80 4.46 -8.96 11.75
CA ARG A 80 4.99 -8.36 10.52
C ARG A 80 3.89 -7.92 9.57
N LEU A 81 2.81 -8.70 9.43
CA LEU A 81 1.65 -8.32 8.63
C LEU A 81 1.01 -7.02 9.16
N LEU A 82 0.89 -6.87 10.48
CA LEU A 82 0.38 -5.64 11.10
C LEU A 82 1.29 -4.43 10.84
N LYS A 83 2.61 -4.61 10.86
CA LYS A 83 3.57 -3.53 10.54
C LYS A 83 3.47 -3.11 9.07
N ASP A 84 3.41 -4.08 8.16
CA ASP A 84 3.28 -3.83 6.73
C ASP A 84 1.94 -3.15 6.40
N GLU A 85 0.86 -3.42 7.16
CA GLU A 85 -0.42 -2.75 7.03
C GLU A 85 -0.35 -1.27 7.46
N ASN A 86 0.29 -0.97 8.58
CA ASN A 86 0.53 0.41 8.98
C ASN A 86 1.34 1.17 7.91
N TYR A 87 2.25 0.48 7.24
CA TYR A 87 3.02 1.05 6.14
C TYR A 87 2.16 1.29 4.89
N ILE A 88 1.24 0.38 4.55
CA ILE A 88 0.26 0.56 3.46
C ILE A 88 -0.60 1.80 3.73
N ASN A 89 -1.10 1.97 4.94
CA ASN A 89 -1.88 3.14 5.36
C ASN A 89 -1.07 4.45 5.22
N TYR A 90 0.19 4.42 5.64
CA TYR A 90 1.11 5.55 5.45
C TYR A 90 1.30 5.88 3.96
N LEU A 91 1.58 4.88 3.12
CA LEU A 91 1.75 5.09 1.68
C LEU A 91 0.48 5.64 1.02
N ASN A 92 -0.70 5.13 1.39
CA ASN A 92 -1.98 5.66 0.92
C ASN A 92 -2.11 7.16 1.24
N GLN A 93 -1.84 7.56 2.48
CA GLN A 93 -1.90 8.98 2.88
C GLN A 93 -0.89 9.83 2.10
N GLN A 94 0.33 9.35 1.90
CA GLN A 94 1.36 10.07 1.16
C GLN A 94 1.02 10.23 -0.34
N ILE A 95 0.42 9.20 -0.96
CA ILE A 95 -0.07 9.27 -2.34
C ILE A 95 -1.21 10.30 -2.44
N ILE A 96 -2.13 10.35 -1.47
CA ILE A 96 -3.20 11.36 -1.41
C ILE A 96 -2.61 12.77 -1.30
N ASP A 97 -1.67 12.99 -0.39
CA ASP A 97 -1.05 14.30 -0.15
C ASP A 97 -0.26 14.77 -1.39
N PHE A 98 0.51 13.89 -2.00
CA PHE A 98 1.26 14.17 -3.22
C PHE A 98 0.35 14.49 -4.41
N THR A 99 -0.71 13.70 -4.60
CA THR A 99 -1.72 13.93 -5.64
C THR A 99 -2.42 15.27 -5.45
N THR A 100 -2.75 15.62 -4.21
CA THR A 100 -3.37 16.90 -3.86
C THR A 100 -2.44 18.07 -4.17
N ALA A 101 -1.15 17.94 -3.84
CA ALA A 101 -0.13 18.94 -4.18
C ALA A 101 0.02 19.07 -5.70
N ALA A 102 0.04 17.96 -6.44
CA ALA A 102 0.10 17.94 -7.89
C ALA A 102 -1.07 18.69 -8.52
N ILE A 103 -2.29 18.42 -8.10
CA ILE A 103 -3.51 19.09 -8.61
C ILE A 103 -3.49 20.59 -8.29
N SER A 104 -3.04 20.98 -7.10
CA SER A 104 -3.00 22.38 -6.66
C SER A 104 -1.99 23.24 -7.43
N ASN A 105 -1.00 22.63 -8.07
CA ASN A 105 0.00 23.31 -8.88
C ASN A 105 -0.39 23.49 -10.37
N GLU A 106 -1.68 23.43 -10.70
CA GLU A 106 -2.25 23.72 -12.03
C GLU A 106 -1.58 22.96 -13.19
N PHE A 107 -1.47 21.64 -13.07
CA PHE A 107 -1.01 20.83 -14.20
C PHE A 107 -1.97 20.89 -15.38
N PRO A 108 -1.46 20.84 -16.64
CA PRO A 108 -2.30 20.76 -17.83
C PRO A 108 -3.29 19.60 -17.75
N THR A 109 -4.47 19.79 -18.28
CA THR A 109 -5.66 18.89 -18.18
C THR A 109 -5.38 17.44 -18.61
N GLU A 110 -4.43 17.22 -19.53
CA GLU A 110 -4.05 15.87 -20.01
C GLU A 110 -3.38 14.98 -18.93
N GLY A 111 -2.77 15.55 -17.90
CA GLY A 111 -2.16 14.78 -16.80
C GLY A 111 -3.05 14.57 -15.60
N SER A 112 -4.11 15.36 -15.44
CA SER A 112 -4.92 15.39 -14.22
C SER A 112 -5.79 14.14 -14.04
N GLN A 113 -6.28 13.54 -15.12
CA GLN A 113 -7.09 12.32 -15.07
C GLN A 113 -6.26 11.14 -14.54
N THR A 114 -5.04 10.97 -15.05
CA THR A 114 -4.11 9.92 -14.59
C THR A 114 -3.74 10.11 -13.12
N ILE A 115 -3.53 11.36 -12.69
CA ILE A 115 -3.21 11.69 -11.29
C ILE A 115 -4.38 11.28 -10.37
N VAL A 116 -5.63 11.61 -10.72
CA VAL A 116 -6.81 11.24 -9.93
C VAL A 116 -6.99 9.72 -9.83
N LEU A 117 -6.59 8.97 -10.87
CA LEU A 117 -6.67 7.52 -10.84
C LEU A 117 -5.79 6.90 -9.73
N PHE A 118 -4.62 7.49 -9.44
CA PHE A 118 -3.75 7.01 -8.36
C PHE A 118 -4.39 7.13 -6.97
N LEU A 119 -5.29 8.12 -6.74
CA LEU A 119 -6.07 8.19 -5.51
C LEU A 119 -6.98 6.98 -5.35
N LYS A 120 -7.64 6.57 -6.43
CA LYS A 120 -8.51 5.40 -6.40
C LYS A 120 -7.71 4.12 -6.22
N LEU A 121 -6.60 3.97 -6.96
CA LEU A 121 -5.74 2.79 -6.85
C LEU A 121 -5.15 2.63 -5.45
N SER A 122 -4.64 3.70 -4.85
CA SER A 122 -4.08 3.64 -3.50
C SER A 122 -5.13 3.26 -2.46
N SER A 123 -6.36 3.79 -2.58
CA SER A 123 -7.47 3.40 -1.70
C SER A 123 -7.91 1.95 -1.91
N ASP A 124 -7.88 1.43 -3.13
CA ASP A 124 -8.20 0.02 -3.40
C ASP A 124 -7.09 -0.90 -2.86
N LEU A 125 -5.81 -0.49 -2.92
CA LEU A 125 -4.69 -1.24 -2.33
C LEU A 125 -4.73 -1.26 -0.81
N GLU A 126 -5.11 -0.15 -0.16
CA GLU A 126 -5.34 -0.10 1.29
C GLU A 126 -6.45 -1.08 1.69
N ARG A 127 -7.57 -1.13 0.95
CA ARG A 127 -8.64 -2.11 1.21
C ARG A 127 -8.19 -3.56 1.02
N ILE A 128 -7.26 -3.83 0.11
CA ILE A 128 -6.65 -5.16 -0.03
C ILE A 128 -5.83 -5.49 1.23
N GLY A 129 -5.06 -4.54 1.76
CA GLY A 129 -4.35 -4.67 3.04
C GLY A 129 -5.30 -4.96 4.20
N ASP A 130 -6.40 -4.22 4.32
CA ASP A 130 -7.46 -4.44 5.31
C ASP A 130 -8.04 -5.86 5.24
N HIS A 131 -8.26 -6.38 4.03
CA HIS A 131 -8.71 -7.75 3.85
C HIS A 131 -7.67 -8.77 4.31
N ALA A 132 -6.38 -8.53 4.07
CA ALA A 132 -5.31 -9.39 4.55
C ALA A 132 -5.28 -9.44 6.09
N ILE A 133 -5.45 -8.29 6.78
CA ILE A 133 -5.60 -8.25 8.24
C ILE A 133 -6.80 -9.07 8.71
N ASN A 134 -7.95 -8.94 8.06
CA ASN A 134 -9.15 -9.67 8.45
C ASN A 134 -8.94 -11.19 8.36
N ILE A 135 -8.23 -11.66 7.32
CA ILE A 135 -7.83 -13.06 7.17
C ILE A 135 -6.86 -13.48 8.30
N ALA A 136 -5.84 -12.68 8.56
CA ALA A 136 -4.85 -12.94 9.61
C ALA A 136 -5.47 -12.98 11.02
N ASN A 137 -6.38 -12.06 11.32
CA ASN A 137 -7.15 -12.06 12.58
C ASN A 137 -8.01 -13.32 12.73
N ARG A 138 -8.52 -13.85 11.63
CA ARG A 138 -9.24 -15.12 11.66
C ARG A 138 -8.31 -16.28 11.95
N ALA A 139 -7.11 -16.30 11.36
CA ALA A 139 -6.11 -17.32 11.63
C ALA A 139 -5.69 -17.31 13.11
N GLN A 140 -5.48 -16.13 13.70
CA GLN A 140 -5.17 -15.98 15.12
C GLN A 140 -6.25 -16.59 16.01
N ARG A 141 -7.52 -16.26 15.77
CA ARG A 141 -8.65 -16.80 16.55
C ARG A 141 -8.75 -18.33 16.45
N LEU A 142 -8.55 -18.90 15.26
CA LEU A 142 -8.55 -20.34 15.08
C LEU A 142 -7.45 -21.00 15.90
N ALA A 143 -6.26 -20.40 15.96
CA ALA A 143 -5.15 -20.89 16.77
C ALA A 143 -5.43 -20.77 18.28
N GLU A 144 -6.02 -19.68 18.74
CA GLU A 144 -6.42 -19.45 20.13
C GLU A 144 -7.50 -20.46 20.59
N ASP A 145 -8.45 -20.78 19.72
CA ASP A 145 -9.56 -21.70 20.00
C ASP A 145 -9.19 -23.17 19.75
N ASP A 146 -7.95 -23.47 19.34
CA ASP A 146 -7.49 -24.81 18.91
C ASP A 146 -8.44 -25.45 17.88
N THR A 147 -8.95 -24.63 16.96
CA THR A 147 -9.87 -25.03 15.91
C THR A 147 -9.21 -24.98 14.54
N HIS A 148 -9.66 -25.86 13.64
CA HIS A 148 -9.06 -26.02 12.33
C HIS A 148 -10.13 -26.09 11.24
N PHE A 149 -9.77 -25.66 10.04
CA PHE A 149 -10.63 -25.83 8.87
C PHE A 149 -10.74 -27.31 8.47
N SER A 150 -11.90 -27.71 7.93
CA SER A 150 -12.06 -29.01 7.29
C SER A 150 -11.17 -29.11 6.04
N GLN A 151 -10.86 -30.34 5.61
CA GLN A 151 -10.07 -30.56 4.40
C GLN A 151 -10.71 -29.96 3.16
N ASP A 152 -12.04 -29.92 3.08
CA ASP A 152 -12.73 -29.31 1.95
C ASP A 152 -12.67 -27.79 1.99
N ALA A 153 -12.80 -27.16 3.16
CA ALA A 153 -12.59 -25.73 3.34
C ALA A 153 -11.15 -25.30 2.97
N LEU A 154 -10.14 -26.10 3.34
CA LEU A 154 -8.74 -25.83 2.97
C LEU A 154 -8.52 -25.87 1.46
N LYS A 155 -9.20 -26.76 0.73
CA LYS A 155 -9.14 -26.79 -0.74
C LYS A 155 -9.74 -25.52 -1.36
N GLU A 156 -10.90 -25.06 -0.84
CA GLU A 156 -11.54 -23.83 -1.32
C GLU A 156 -10.67 -22.60 -1.02
N ILE A 157 -10.09 -22.52 0.18
CA ILE A 157 -9.14 -21.45 0.56
C ILE A 157 -7.92 -21.44 -0.38
N SER A 158 -7.35 -22.61 -0.71
CA SER A 158 -6.21 -22.72 -1.62
C SER A 158 -6.54 -22.25 -3.05
N ILE A 159 -7.77 -22.46 -3.52
CA ILE A 159 -8.22 -21.93 -4.82
C ILE A 159 -8.29 -20.39 -4.75
N MET A 160 -8.87 -19.83 -3.68
CA MET A 160 -8.94 -18.37 -3.49
C MET A 160 -7.54 -17.75 -3.41
N GLU A 161 -6.64 -18.35 -2.62
CA GLU A 161 -5.24 -17.94 -2.52
C GLU A 161 -4.57 -17.88 -3.89
N SER A 162 -4.71 -18.93 -4.67
CA SER A 162 -4.12 -19.02 -6.02
C SER A 162 -4.66 -17.94 -6.95
N LEU A 163 -5.97 -17.67 -6.92
CA LEU A 163 -6.60 -16.63 -7.72
C LEU A 163 -6.11 -15.23 -7.33
N CYS A 164 -6.09 -14.93 -6.03
CA CYS A 164 -5.62 -13.63 -5.52
C CYS A 164 -4.15 -13.41 -5.89
N ASN A 165 -3.29 -14.40 -5.66
CA ASN A 165 -1.87 -14.31 -5.95
C ASN A 165 -1.62 -14.11 -7.46
N ASN A 166 -2.29 -14.85 -8.33
CA ASN A 166 -2.14 -14.70 -9.77
C ASN A 166 -2.51 -13.28 -10.24
N ILE A 167 -3.65 -12.74 -9.77
CA ILE A 167 -4.08 -11.38 -10.15
C ILE A 167 -3.07 -10.34 -9.68
N LEU A 168 -2.63 -10.42 -8.41
CA LEU A 168 -1.70 -9.45 -7.84
C LEU A 168 -0.30 -9.56 -8.49
N ASP A 169 0.17 -10.76 -8.76
CA ASP A 169 1.46 -10.98 -9.42
C ASP A 169 1.46 -10.47 -10.88
N GLU A 170 0.34 -10.58 -11.62
CA GLU A 170 0.19 -9.98 -12.95
C GLU A 170 0.23 -8.44 -12.89
N LEU A 171 -0.40 -7.83 -11.90
CA LEU A 171 -0.38 -6.36 -11.73
C LEU A 171 1.01 -5.83 -11.37
N ILE A 172 1.80 -6.61 -10.62
CA ILE A 172 3.17 -6.21 -10.19
C ILE A 172 4.14 -6.11 -11.38
N ILE A 173 4.00 -6.97 -12.38
CA ILE A 173 4.90 -6.99 -13.55
C ILE A 173 4.54 -5.94 -14.60
N MET A 174 3.39 -5.25 -14.45
CA MET A 174 2.93 -4.22 -15.38
C MET A 174 3.87 -3.01 -15.34
N ASP A 175 4.32 -2.57 -16.50
CA ASP A 175 5.08 -1.33 -16.62
C ASP A 175 4.18 -0.09 -16.80
N TYR A 176 4.80 1.11 -16.77
CA TYR A 176 4.05 2.37 -16.87
C TYR A 176 3.36 2.55 -18.24
N ASP A 177 3.95 2.06 -19.32
CA ASP A 177 3.38 2.19 -20.66
C ASP A 177 2.15 1.28 -20.83
N GLU A 178 2.20 0.07 -20.30
CA GLU A 178 1.06 -0.84 -20.23
C GLU A 178 -0.06 -0.27 -19.38
N PHE A 179 0.28 0.26 -18.19
CA PHE A 179 -0.67 0.93 -17.32
C PHE A 179 -1.36 2.09 -18.04
N LYS A 180 -0.59 2.98 -18.66
CA LYS A 180 -1.11 4.12 -19.41
C LYS A 180 -2.03 3.68 -20.55
N TYR A 181 -1.64 2.65 -21.30
CA TYR A 181 -2.45 2.11 -22.38
C TYR A 181 -3.81 1.58 -21.90
N ILE A 182 -3.87 0.96 -20.73
CA ILE A 182 -5.12 0.48 -20.12
C ILE A 182 -5.99 1.67 -19.71
N VAL A 183 -5.41 2.67 -19.06
CA VAL A 183 -6.10 3.89 -18.63
C VAL A 183 -6.74 4.60 -19.82
N ASP A 184 -5.96 4.84 -20.88
CA ASP A 184 -6.43 5.53 -22.09
C ASP A 184 -7.59 4.78 -22.78
N LYS A 185 -7.67 3.45 -22.62
CA LYS A 185 -8.78 2.65 -23.16
C LYS A 185 -10.03 2.66 -22.30
N VAL A 186 -9.90 2.71 -20.98
CA VAL A 186 -11.05 2.72 -20.05
C VAL A 186 -11.81 4.04 -20.15
N ASP A 187 -11.11 5.15 -20.38
CA ASP A 187 -11.76 6.48 -20.55
C ASP A 187 -12.55 6.63 -21.87
N VAL A 188 -12.44 5.68 -22.81
CA VAL A 188 -13.14 5.69 -24.10
C VAL A 188 -14.47 4.91 -24.06
N MET A 189 -14.76 4.20 -22.96
CA MET A 189 -16.02 3.46 -22.78
C MET A 189 -16.99 4.22 -21.88
#